data_7673410901e6e8c4d36c93be13bd58a3
#
_entry.id   7673410901e6e8c4d36c93be13bd58a3
#
_cell.length_a   1.000
_cell.length_b   1.000
_cell.length_c   1.000
_cell.angle_alpha   90.00
_cell.angle_beta   90.00
_cell.angle_gamma   90.00
#
_symmetry.space_group_name_H-M   'P 1'
#
loop_
_entity.id
_entity.type
_entity.pdbx_description
1 polymer ?
#
loop_
_entity_poly.entity_id
_entity_poly.type
_entity_poly.pdbx_seq_one_letter_code
_entity_poly.pdbx_strand_id
1 'polypeptide(L)'
;LQKARDAQDRAQLERIASQHSAAADKQANDAQAQYWAALTNSALAEVAIEVRDRTQARAAAEAGMKYAERSVSLKAEIAEYHRILGTLCGQAAGAIGGLGALKYGRCALDEVNKAVDLDSKAPMNYVSRGVGNYYLPAAFGGGVELAIKDFQKAIALDGRAAEAHLWLGVALRKANRNAEARKAFEKAVELNPARVWAKQQLEKTPAQ
;
A
#
# COMPACT_ATOMS: atom_id res chain seq x y z
N LEU A 1 -3.60 -0.57 15.13
CA LEU A 1 -2.88 -0.27 13.90
C LEU A 1 -3.66 0.74 13.03
N GLN A 2 -4.87 0.40 12.56
CA GLN A 2 -5.63 1.23 11.62
C GLN A 2 -5.84 2.66 12.15
N LYS A 3 -6.25 2.83 13.40
CA LYS A 3 -6.42 4.14 14.03
C LYS A 3 -5.16 5.02 13.94
N ALA A 4 -3.99 4.47 14.23
CA ALA A 4 -2.73 5.20 14.18
C ALA A 4 -2.36 5.56 12.73
N ARG A 5 -2.56 4.65 11.76
CA ARG A 5 -2.36 4.91 10.34
C ARG A 5 -3.30 6.02 9.85
N ASP A 6 -4.59 5.91 10.13
CA ASP A 6 -5.59 6.86 9.65
C ASP A 6 -5.36 8.27 10.20
N ALA A 7 -4.88 8.38 11.45
CA ALA A 7 -4.51 9.64 12.10
C ALA A 7 -3.09 10.13 11.75
N GLN A 8 -2.32 9.39 10.98
CA GLN A 8 -0.90 9.66 10.72
C GLN A 8 -0.05 9.74 12.01
N ASP A 9 -0.42 8.97 13.05
CA ASP A 9 0.32 8.91 14.32
C ASP A 9 1.56 8.03 14.21
N ARG A 10 2.66 8.64 13.74
CA ARG A 10 3.94 7.96 13.52
C ARG A 10 4.52 7.35 14.79
N ALA A 11 4.46 8.07 15.90
CA ALA A 11 5.01 7.58 17.17
C ALA A 11 4.29 6.31 17.65
N GLN A 12 2.98 6.25 17.47
CA GLN A 12 2.21 5.05 17.77
C GLN A 12 2.51 3.92 16.79
N LEU A 13 2.68 4.22 15.49
CA LEU A 13 3.05 3.21 14.49
C LEU A 13 4.44 2.63 14.74
N GLU A 14 5.43 3.44 15.12
CA GLU A 14 6.77 2.98 15.51
C GLU A 14 6.72 2.00 16.69
N ARG A 15 5.95 2.34 17.72
CA ARG A 15 5.75 1.45 18.88
C ARG A 15 5.12 0.13 18.47
N ILE A 16 4.06 0.17 17.66
CA ILE A 16 3.37 -1.04 17.20
C ILE A 16 4.31 -1.88 16.33
N ALA A 17 5.03 -1.28 15.39
CA ALA A 17 5.98 -1.98 14.52
C ALA A 17 7.10 -2.64 15.33
N SER A 18 7.68 -1.91 16.30
CA SER A 18 8.73 -2.44 17.19
C SER A 18 8.23 -3.65 18.00
N GLN A 19 7.01 -3.57 18.55
CA GLN A 19 6.41 -4.67 19.33
C GLN A 19 6.21 -5.93 18.48
N HIS A 20 5.63 -5.78 17.27
CA HIS A 20 5.42 -6.93 16.39
C HIS A 20 6.71 -7.48 15.81
N SER A 21 7.70 -6.63 15.49
CA SER A 21 9.02 -7.08 15.07
C SER A 21 9.71 -7.90 16.15
N ALA A 22 9.72 -7.43 17.40
CA ALA A 22 10.29 -8.18 18.52
C ALA A 22 9.55 -9.51 18.81
N ALA A 23 8.24 -9.57 18.57
CA ALA A 23 7.48 -10.82 18.67
C ALA A 23 7.84 -11.81 17.56
N ALA A 24 7.95 -11.30 16.30
CA ALA A 24 8.33 -12.11 15.15
C ALA A 24 9.75 -12.67 15.25
N ASP A 25 10.70 -11.89 15.80
CA ASP A 25 12.07 -12.35 16.04
C ASP A 25 12.13 -13.54 17.02
N LYS A 26 11.25 -13.54 18.04
CA LYS A 26 11.12 -14.66 18.99
C LYS A 26 10.37 -15.86 18.40
N GLN A 27 9.58 -15.65 17.36
CA GLN A 27 8.69 -16.64 16.74
C GLN A 27 9.01 -16.80 15.25
N ALA A 28 10.27 -17.08 14.93
CA ALA A 28 10.79 -17.08 13.56
C ALA A 28 10.07 -18.07 12.61
N ASN A 29 9.39 -19.08 13.13
CA ASN A 29 8.65 -20.09 12.37
C ASN A 29 7.12 -19.91 12.44
N ASP A 30 6.63 -18.84 13.06
CA ASP A 30 5.21 -18.48 13.04
C ASP A 30 4.94 -17.48 11.88
N ALA A 31 4.33 -17.98 10.80
CA ALA A 31 4.01 -17.18 9.64
C ALA A 31 3.10 -15.97 9.96
N GLN A 32 2.21 -16.11 10.94
CA GLN A 32 1.31 -15.04 11.34
C GLN A 32 2.04 -13.96 12.13
N ALA A 33 2.96 -14.32 13.02
CA ALA A 33 3.80 -13.35 13.72
C ALA A 33 4.67 -12.56 12.72
N GLN A 34 5.27 -13.25 11.73
CA GLN A 34 6.02 -12.62 10.64
C GLN A 34 5.14 -11.67 9.83
N TYR A 35 3.94 -12.08 9.44
CA TYR A 35 2.99 -11.23 8.73
C TYR A 35 2.61 -9.97 9.53
N TRP A 36 2.35 -10.07 10.83
CA TRP A 36 2.02 -8.89 11.63
C TRP A 36 3.17 -7.90 11.72
N ALA A 37 4.41 -8.37 11.83
CA ALA A 37 5.59 -7.50 11.78
C ALA A 37 5.71 -6.81 10.42
N ALA A 38 5.50 -7.54 9.32
CA ALA A 38 5.49 -6.98 7.97
C ALA A 38 4.40 -5.90 7.79
N LEU A 39 3.16 -6.22 8.19
CA LEU A 39 2.01 -5.32 8.06
C LEU A 39 2.19 -4.02 8.85
N THR A 40 2.71 -4.11 10.07
CA THR A 40 2.92 -2.91 10.91
C THR A 40 4.03 -2.03 10.38
N ASN A 41 5.11 -2.60 9.88
CA ASN A 41 6.17 -1.86 9.20
C ASN A 41 5.69 -1.25 7.88
N SER A 42 4.83 -1.94 7.11
CA SER A 42 4.20 -1.38 5.92
C SER A 42 3.34 -0.17 6.23
N ALA A 43 2.55 -0.20 7.31
CA ALA A 43 1.75 0.95 7.73
C ALA A 43 2.61 2.14 8.16
N LEU A 44 3.74 1.89 8.84
CA LEU A 44 4.70 2.93 9.18
C LEU A 44 5.35 3.54 7.93
N ALA A 45 5.76 2.70 6.97
CA ALA A 45 6.31 3.15 5.70
C ALA A 45 5.30 3.97 4.89
N GLU A 46 4.02 3.55 4.85
CA GLU A 46 2.93 4.27 4.19
C GLU A 46 2.79 5.69 4.73
N VAL A 47 2.65 5.83 6.05
CA VAL A 47 2.51 7.15 6.68
C VAL A 47 3.75 8.00 6.48
N ALA A 48 4.95 7.43 6.55
CA ALA A 48 6.19 8.14 6.27
C ALA A 48 6.23 8.67 4.82
N ILE A 49 5.73 7.90 3.84
CA ILE A 49 5.58 8.36 2.44
C ILE A 49 4.59 9.53 2.35
N GLU A 50 3.45 9.44 3.03
CA GLU A 50 2.41 10.48 3.01
C GLU A 50 2.91 11.83 3.54
N VAL A 51 3.76 11.79 4.58
CA VAL A 51 4.39 12.98 5.18
C VAL A 51 5.75 13.33 4.57
N ARG A 52 6.17 12.62 3.52
CA ARG A 52 7.39 12.83 2.75
C ARG A 52 8.69 12.57 3.50
N ASP A 53 8.66 11.74 4.54
CA ASP A 53 9.87 11.27 5.22
C ASP A 53 10.43 10.02 4.53
N ARG A 54 11.25 10.24 3.50
CA ARG A 54 11.84 9.16 2.70
C ARG A 54 12.77 8.26 3.50
N THR A 55 13.45 8.80 4.49
CA THR A 55 14.40 8.03 5.32
C THR A 55 13.65 7.01 6.16
N GLN A 56 12.61 7.44 6.86
CA GLN A 56 11.78 6.55 7.65
C GLN A 56 11.00 5.56 6.76
N ALA A 57 10.46 6.04 5.63
CA ALA A 57 9.76 5.18 4.68
C ALA A 57 10.63 4.02 4.20
N ARG A 58 11.89 4.32 3.81
CA ARG A 58 12.85 3.31 3.39
C ARG A 58 13.17 2.33 4.51
N ALA A 59 13.52 2.83 5.69
CA ALA A 59 13.91 2.00 6.82
C ALA A 59 12.78 1.05 7.24
N ALA A 60 11.54 1.55 7.33
CA ALA A 60 10.39 0.74 7.68
C ALA A 60 10.06 -0.29 6.58
N ALA A 61 10.11 0.10 5.30
CA ALA A 61 9.87 -0.83 4.20
C ALA A 61 10.89 -1.97 4.15
N GLU A 62 12.18 -1.65 4.24
CA GLU A 62 13.26 -2.65 4.23
C GLU A 62 13.20 -3.59 5.47
N ALA A 63 12.85 -3.06 6.65
CA ALA A 63 12.62 -3.87 7.84
C ALA A 63 11.42 -4.82 7.66
N GLY A 64 10.30 -4.29 7.15
CA GLY A 64 9.08 -5.07 6.92
C GLY A 64 9.26 -6.17 5.88
N MET A 65 10.05 -5.94 4.83
CA MET A 65 10.31 -6.92 3.76
C MET A 65 10.90 -8.23 4.30
N LYS A 66 11.83 -8.17 5.24
CA LYS A 66 12.43 -9.39 5.85
C LYS A 66 11.37 -10.28 6.46
N TYR A 67 10.42 -9.70 7.18
CA TYR A 67 9.32 -10.43 7.80
C TYR A 67 8.31 -10.92 6.76
N ALA A 68 8.01 -10.10 5.74
CA ALA A 68 7.11 -10.49 4.65
C ALA A 68 7.68 -11.68 3.85
N GLU A 69 8.95 -11.64 3.46
CA GLU A 69 9.65 -12.75 2.81
C GLU A 69 9.59 -14.03 3.67
N ARG A 70 9.76 -13.88 4.98
CA ARG A 70 9.66 -15.02 5.89
C ARG A 70 8.24 -15.58 5.96
N SER A 71 7.20 -14.71 6.03
CA SER A 71 5.80 -15.17 6.04
C SER A 71 5.44 -15.94 4.76
N VAL A 72 5.86 -15.43 3.60
CA VAL A 72 5.69 -16.11 2.30
C VAL A 72 6.43 -17.43 2.26
N SER A 73 7.69 -17.48 2.75
CA SER A 73 8.47 -18.73 2.77
C SER A 73 7.86 -19.82 3.65
N LEU A 74 7.10 -19.44 4.67
CA LEU A 74 6.42 -20.36 5.58
C LEU A 74 5.06 -20.82 5.06
N LYS A 75 4.33 -19.94 4.33
CA LYS A 75 2.99 -20.21 3.78
C LYS A 75 2.78 -19.46 2.48
N ALA A 76 3.30 -20.00 1.39
CA ALA A 76 3.24 -19.38 0.05
C ALA A 76 1.85 -19.41 -0.61
N GLU A 77 0.90 -20.14 -0.06
CA GLU A 77 -0.48 -20.20 -0.54
C GLU A 77 -1.37 -19.06 -0.05
N ILE A 78 -0.88 -18.21 0.86
CA ILE A 78 -1.66 -17.13 1.45
C ILE A 78 -1.49 -15.84 0.64
N ALA A 79 -2.53 -15.45 -0.11
CA ALA A 79 -2.54 -14.26 -0.96
C ALA A 79 -2.12 -12.97 -0.23
N GLU A 80 -2.58 -12.80 0.99
CA GLU A 80 -2.31 -11.62 1.82
C GLU A 80 -0.82 -11.45 2.15
N TYR A 81 -0.05 -12.55 2.28
CA TYR A 81 1.39 -12.48 2.54
C TYR A 81 2.14 -11.96 1.31
N HIS A 82 1.77 -12.43 0.12
CA HIS A 82 2.27 -11.90 -1.14
C HIS A 82 1.90 -10.42 -1.34
N ARG A 83 0.65 -10.06 -1.04
CA ARG A 83 0.21 -8.67 -1.13
C ARG A 83 1.06 -7.73 -0.27
N ILE A 84 1.32 -8.09 0.98
CA ILE A 84 2.14 -7.27 1.88
C ILE A 84 3.60 -7.22 1.43
N LEU A 85 4.17 -8.33 0.97
CA LEU A 85 5.53 -8.32 0.42
C LEU A 85 5.64 -7.40 -0.79
N GLY A 86 4.73 -7.51 -1.75
CA GLY A 86 4.70 -6.65 -2.93
C GLY A 86 4.48 -5.17 -2.58
N THR A 87 3.62 -4.87 -1.59
CA THR A 87 3.41 -3.51 -1.09
C THR A 87 4.70 -2.93 -0.49
N LEU A 88 5.40 -3.68 0.35
CA LEU A 88 6.66 -3.25 0.96
C LEU A 88 7.77 -3.06 -0.08
N CYS A 89 7.87 -3.95 -1.07
CA CYS A 89 8.78 -3.76 -2.21
C CYS A 89 8.49 -2.45 -2.95
N GLY A 90 7.20 -2.14 -3.21
CA GLY A 90 6.80 -0.89 -3.85
C GLY A 90 7.13 0.35 -3.01
N GLN A 91 6.93 0.29 -1.70
CA GLN A 91 7.29 1.35 -0.76
C GLN A 91 8.80 1.59 -0.73
N ALA A 92 9.61 0.52 -0.70
CA ALA A 92 11.07 0.61 -0.76
C ALA A 92 11.55 1.21 -2.09
N ALA A 93 10.98 0.76 -3.21
CA ALA A 93 11.28 1.31 -4.54
C ALA A 93 11.01 2.81 -4.62
N GLY A 94 9.85 3.25 -4.13
CA GLY A 94 9.45 4.66 -4.11
C GLY A 94 10.32 5.52 -3.20
N ALA A 95 10.77 5.00 -2.06
CA ALA A 95 11.62 5.72 -1.13
C ALA A 95 13.07 5.86 -1.63
N ILE A 96 13.61 4.85 -2.31
CA ILE A 96 15.00 4.83 -2.81
C ILE A 96 15.13 5.64 -4.10
N GLY A 97 14.23 5.41 -5.07
CA GLY A 97 14.30 6.02 -6.39
C GLY A 97 15.47 5.54 -7.26
N GLY A 98 15.56 6.08 -8.48
CA GLY A 98 16.65 5.81 -9.42
C GLY A 98 16.84 4.31 -9.74
N LEU A 99 18.07 3.89 -10.01
CA LEU A 99 18.41 2.50 -10.35
C LEU A 99 18.12 1.51 -9.21
N GLY A 100 18.20 1.95 -7.95
CA GLY A 100 17.86 1.12 -6.79
C GLY A 100 16.39 0.70 -6.77
N ALA A 101 15.50 1.48 -7.39
CA ALA A 101 14.09 1.16 -7.50
C ALA A 101 13.81 -0.04 -8.42
N LEU A 102 14.68 -0.35 -9.38
CA LEU A 102 14.46 -1.45 -10.33
C LEU A 102 14.39 -2.82 -9.65
N LYS A 103 15.28 -3.05 -8.67
CA LYS A 103 15.30 -4.30 -7.90
C LYS A 103 13.97 -4.54 -7.18
N TYR A 104 13.50 -3.52 -6.48
CA TYR A 104 12.27 -3.62 -5.68
C TYR A 104 11.00 -3.51 -6.53
N GLY A 105 11.07 -2.78 -7.66
CA GLY A 105 9.93 -2.65 -8.58
C GLY A 105 9.49 -3.99 -9.17
N ARG A 106 10.44 -4.88 -9.50
CA ARG A 106 10.11 -6.23 -9.98
C ARG A 106 9.46 -7.07 -8.89
N CYS A 107 10.05 -7.10 -7.70
CA CYS A 107 9.44 -7.75 -6.53
C CYS A 107 8.00 -7.26 -6.31
N ALA A 108 7.78 -5.94 -6.35
CA ALA A 108 6.45 -5.37 -6.14
C ALA A 108 5.42 -5.93 -7.12
N LEU A 109 5.75 -5.98 -8.42
CA LEU A 109 4.82 -6.48 -9.45
C LEU A 109 4.58 -7.99 -9.34
N ASP A 110 5.64 -8.77 -9.20
CA ASP A 110 5.54 -10.23 -9.17
C ASP A 110 4.68 -10.67 -7.97
N GLU A 111 4.91 -10.07 -6.81
CA GLU A 111 4.21 -10.43 -5.58
C GLU A 111 2.74 -9.95 -5.56
N VAL A 112 2.43 -8.74 -6.04
CA VAL A 112 1.02 -8.30 -6.09
C VAL A 112 0.23 -9.07 -7.16
N ASN A 113 0.83 -9.45 -8.28
CA ASN A 113 0.19 -10.31 -9.26
C ASN A 113 -0.07 -11.70 -8.67
N LYS A 114 0.89 -12.27 -7.96
CA LYS A 114 0.71 -13.55 -7.26
C LYS A 114 -0.44 -13.48 -6.24
N ALA A 115 -0.56 -12.38 -5.50
CA ALA A 115 -1.68 -12.18 -4.58
C ALA A 115 -3.04 -12.16 -5.30
N VAL A 116 -3.14 -11.51 -6.47
CA VAL A 116 -4.36 -11.51 -7.29
C VAL A 116 -4.67 -12.90 -7.84
N ASP A 117 -3.65 -13.66 -8.27
CA ASP A 117 -3.83 -15.02 -8.79
C ASP A 117 -4.32 -15.98 -7.68
N LEU A 118 -3.80 -15.85 -6.46
CA LEU A 118 -4.21 -16.66 -5.32
C LEU A 118 -5.61 -16.30 -4.80
N ASP A 119 -5.97 -15.02 -4.80
CA ASP A 119 -7.30 -14.55 -4.39
C ASP A 119 -7.76 -13.36 -5.24
N SER A 120 -8.44 -13.67 -6.35
CA SER A 120 -9.01 -12.69 -7.27
C SER A 120 -10.28 -12.00 -6.75
N LYS A 121 -10.76 -12.37 -5.56
CA LYS A 121 -11.95 -11.78 -4.94
C LYS A 121 -11.59 -10.78 -3.83
N ALA A 122 -10.34 -10.72 -3.40
CA ALA A 122 -9.88 -9.77 -2.39
C ALA A 122 -9.69 -8.36 -2.98
N PRO A 123 -10.49 -7.35 -2.58
CA PRO A 123 -10.39 -5.99 -3.12
C PRO A 123 -9.00 -5.37 -2.92
N MET A 124 -8.37 -5.64 -1.77
CA MET A 124 -7.07 -5.07 -1.41
C MET A 124 -5.92 -5.56 -2.30
N ASN A 125 -6.04 -6.74 -2.92
CA ASN A 125 -5.05 -7.21 -3.90
C ASN A 125 -5.02 -6.28 -5.11
N TYR A 126 -6.19 -5.86 -5.60
CA TYR A 126 -6.31 -4.89 -6.69
C TYR A 126 -5.89 -3.48 -6.27
N VAL A 127 -6.17 -3.06 -5.03
CA VAL A 127 -5.64 -1.78 -4.51
C VAL A 127 -4.12 -1.79 -4.54
N SER A 128 -3.48 -2.82 -4.00
CA SER A 128 -2.01 -2.92 -3.99
C SER A 128 -1.42 -2.98 -5.41
N ARG A 129 -2.04 -3.73 -6.33
CA ARG A 129 -1.60 -3.77 -7.74
C ARG A 129 -1.79 -2.43 -8.44
N GLY A 130 -2.92 -1.78 -8.21
CA GLY A 130 -3.20 -0.44 -8.74
C GLY A 130 -2.18 0.60 -8.26
N VAL A 131 -1.77 0.55 -6.99
CA VAL A 131 -0.69 1.41 -6.45
C VAL A 131 0.63 1.12 -7.17
N GLY A 132 0.97 -0.15 -7.39
CA GLY A 132 2.13 -0.55 -8.18
C GLY A 132 2.09 0.03 -9.60
N ASN A 133 0.96 -0.13 -10.30
CA ASN A 133 0.74 0.42 -11.65
C ASN A 133 0.80 1.96 -11.67
N TYR A 134 0.32 2.64 -10.63
CA TYR A 134 0.36 4.10 -10.53
C TYR A 134 1.79 4.66 -10.52
N TYR A 135 2.72 3.98 -9.84
CA TYR A 135 4.12 4.41 -9.77
C TYR A 135 4.97 3.88 -10.92
N LEU A 136 4.60 2.75 -11.53
CA LEU A 136 5.35 2.17 -12.64
C LEU A 136 5.03 2.92 -13.95
N PRO A 137 6.04 3.42 -14.69
CA PRO A 137 5.81 4.02 -15.99
C PRO A 137 5.21 3.05 -17.01
N ALA A 138 4.42 3.58 -17.96
CA ALA A 138 3.79 2.78 -19.02
C ALA A 138 4.81 1.99 -19.86
N ALA A 139 6.00 2.54 -20.09
CA ALA A 139 7.08 1.87 -20.79
C ALA A 139 7.57 0.57 -20.12
N PHE A 140 7.26 0.39 -18.83
CA PHE A 140 7.58 -0.82 -18.05
C PHE A 140 6.33 -1.64 -17.70
N GLY A 141 5.24 -1.42 -18.41
CA GLY A 141 4.01 -2.20 -18.24
C GLY A 141 3.05 -1.70 -17.15
N GLY A 142 3.30 -0.52 -16.57
CA GLY A 142 2.41 0.15 -15.61
C GLY A 142 1.60 1.28 -16.26
N GLY A 143 1.32 2.29 -15.49
CA GLY A 143 0.64 3.50 -15.94
C GLY A 143 -0.67 3.78 -15.22
N VAL A 144 -1.05 5.04 -15.30
CA VAL A 144 -2.20 5.59 -14.55
C VAL A 144 -3.52 4.94 -14.96
N GLU A 145 -3.69 4.60 -16.24
CA GLU A 145 -4.93 3.98 -16.71
C GLU A 145 -5.09 2.53 -16.21
N LEU A 146 -3.99 1.78 -16.07
CA LEU A 146 -4.03 0.45 -15.45
C LEU A 146 -4.35 0.55 -13.95
N ALA A 147 -3.78 1.55 -13.28
CA ALA A 147 -4.09 1.82 -11.88
C ALA A 147 -5.58 2.13 -11.67
N ILE A 148 -6.17 3.00 -12.51
CA ILE A 148 -7.60 3.33 -12.46
C ILE A 148 -8.46 2.07 -12.62
N LYS A 149 -8.12 1.19 -13.59
CA LYS A 149 -8.86 -0.08 -13.79
C LYS A 149 -8.79 -0.98 -12.56
N ASP A 150 -7.64 -1.10 -11.92
CA ASP A 150 -7.49 -1.90 -10.71
C ASP A 150 -8.29 -1.33 -9.54
N PHE A 151 -8.26 -0.01 -9.31
CA PHE A 151 -9.06 0.61 -8.25
C PHE A 151 -10.56 0.47 -8.51
N GLN A 152 -11.01 0.62 -9.77
CA GLN A 152 -12.40 0.36 -10.16
C GLN A 152 -12.78 -1.10 -9.92
N LYS A 153 -11.89 -2.06 -10.20
CA LYS A 153 -12.10 -3.48 -9.90
C LYS A 153 -12.22 -3.73 -8.40
N ALA A 154 -11.37 -3.10 -7.58
CA ALA A 154 -11.48 -3.17 -6.12
C ALA A 154 -12.83 -2.64 -5.61
N ILE A 155 -13.29 -1.50 -6.13
CA ILE A 155 -14.60 -0.92 -5.80
C ILE A 155 -15.75 -1.81 -6.25
N ALA A 156 -15.64 -2.45 -7.41
CA ALA A 156 -16.66 -3.39 -7.90
C ALA A 156 -16.76 -4.66 -7.01
N LEU A 157 -15.66 -5.07 -6.37
CA LEU A 157 -15.66 -6.19 -5.42
C LEU A 157 -16.17 -5.77 -4.03
N ASP A 158 -15.81 -4.57 -3.59
CA ASP A 158 -16.29 -3.96 -2.34
C ASP A 158 -16.47 -2.46 -2.50
N GLY A 159 -17.70 -2.01 -2.71
CA GLY A 159 -18.05 -0.59 -2.83
C GLY A 159 -17.76 0.25 -1.57
N ARG A 160 -17.46 -0.39 -0.44
CA ARG A 160 -17.10 0.25 0.84
C ARG A 160 -15.59 0.28 1.09
N ALA A 161 -14.77 -0.18 0.16
CA ALA A 161 -13.31 -0.13 0.26
C ALA A 161 -12.81 1.33 0.16
N ALA A 162 -12.76 2.04 1.28
CA ALA A 162 -12.36 3.46 1.36
C ALA A 162 -10.99 3.72 0.69
N GLU A 163 -10.02 2.84 0.88
CA GLU A 163 -8.69 2.97 0.26
C GLU A 163 -8.73 2.85 -1.27
N ALA A 164 -9.66 2.05 -1.83
CA ALA A 164 -9.82 1.97 -3.28
C ALA A 164 -10.35 3.29 -3.86
N HIS A 165 -11.30 3.93 -3.20
CA HIS A 165 -11.78 5.27 -3.58
C HIS A 165 -10.70 6.33 -3.43
N LEU A 166 -9.93 6.30 -2.35
CA LEU A 166 -8.81 7.21 -2.10
C LEU A 166 -7.77 7.12 -3.22
N TRP A 167 -7.30 5.93 -3.54
CA TRP A 167 -6.31 5.73 -4.59
C TRP A 167 -6.85 5.96 -6.00
N LEU A 168 -8.15 5.68 -6.23
CA LEU A 168 -8.82 6.08 -7.48
C LEU A 168 -8.76 7.59 -7.67
N GLY A 169 -9.06 8.37 -6.63
CA GLY A 169 -8.94 9.82 -6.65
C GLY A 169 -7.52 10.30 -6.97
N VAL A 170 -6.50 9.68 -6.36
CA VAL A 170 -5.09 10.00 -6.63
C VAL A 170 -4.73 9.73 -8.09
N ALA A 171 -5.17 8.60 -8.66
CA ALA A 171 -4.91 8.23 -10.05
C ALA A 171 -5.65 9.15 -11.03
N LEU A 172 -6.92 9.44 -10.78
CA LEU A 172 -7.73 10.33 -11.60
C LEU A 172 -7.14 11.77 -11.64
N ARG A 173 -6.67 12.27 -10.51
CA ARG A 173 -5.99 13.58 -10.47
C ARG A 173 -4.71 13.59 -11.30
N LYS A 174 -3.91 12.52 -11.25
CA LYS A 174 -2.72 12.37 -12.10
C LYS A 174 -3.07 12.31 -13.59
N ALA A 175 -4.26 11.81 -13.92
CA ALA A 175 -4.83 11.82 -15.27
C ALA A 175 -5.51 13.15 -15.66
N ASN A 176 -5.39 14.22 -14.84
CA ASN A 176 -6.06 15.51 -15.00
C ASN A 176 -7.60 15.46 -14.99
N ARG A 177 -8.19 14.39 -14.44
CA ARG A 177 -9.64 14.20 -14.29
C ARG A 177 -10.11 14.69 -12.92
N ASN A 178 -9.91 15.99 -12.63
CA ASN A 178 -10.06 16.56 -11.29
C ASN A 178 -11.48 16.45 -10.73
N ALA A 179 -12.52 16.66 -11.53
CA ALA A 179 -13.91 16.53 -11.06
C ALA A 179 -14.24 15.10 -10.59
N GLU A 180 -13.74 14.09 -11.30
CA GLU A 180 -13.93 12.69 -10.90
C GLU A 180 -13.06 12.33 -9.68
N ALA A 181 -11.84 12.87 -9.62
CA ALA A 181 -10.95 12.70 -8.48
C ALA A 181 -11.59 13.23 -7.18
N ARG A 182 -12.21 14.41 -7.23
CA ARG A 182 -12.93 14.96 -6.07
C ARG A 182 -14.03 14.02 -5.58
N LYS A 183 -14.88 13.54 -6.48
CA LYS A 183 -15.97 12.59 -6.12
C LYS A 183 -15.41 11.32 -5.46
N ALA A 184 -14.29 10.81 -5.96
CA ALA A 184 -13.64 9.64 -5.38
C ALA A 184 -13.08 9.95 -3.97
N PHE A 185 -12.44 11.10 -3.76
CA PHE A 185 -11.96 11.52 -2.45
C PHE A 185 -13.11 11.80 -1.47
N GLU A 186 -14.19 12.45 -1.90
CA GLU A 186 -15.39 12.68 -1.09
C GLU A 186 -15.96 11.35 -0.60
N LYS A 187 -16.04 10.34 -1.49
CA LYS A 187 -16.47 8.99 -1.10
C LYS A 187 -15.51 8.30 -0.14
N ALA A 188 -14.21 8.45 -0.34
CA ALA A 188 -13.21 7.92 0.59
C ALA A 188 -13.34 8.54 1.99
N VAL A 189 -13.56 9.86 2.09
CA VAL A 189 -13.77 10.57 3.36
C VAL A 189 -15.10 10.20 4.01
N GLU A 190 -16.17 10.03 3.22
CA GLU A 190 -17.47 9.53 3.72
C GLU A 190 -17.32 8.15 4.37
N LEU A 191 -16.60 7.23 3.71
CA LEU A 191 -16.41 5.85 4.17
C LEU A 191 -15.43 5.74 5.34
N ASN A 192 -14.41 6.59 5.39
CA ASN A 192 -13.44 6.66 6.48
C ASN A 192 -13.10 8.11 6.85
N PRO A 193 -13.94 8.76 7.69
CA PRO A 193 -13.70 10.14 8.08
C PRO A 193 -12.48 10.35 8.99
N ALA A 194 -11.90 9.28 9.51
CA ALA A 194 -10.68 9.36 10.32
C ALA A 194 -9.39 9.42 9.47
N ARG A 195 -9.47 9.09 8.18
CA ARG A 195 -8.31 9.03 7.27
C ARG A 195 -7.82 10.44 6.90
N VAL A 196 -6.84 10.95 7.64
CA VAL A 196 -6.28 12.30 7.48
C VAL A 196 -5.77 12.51 6.05
N TRP A 197 -5.08 11.53 5.48
CA TRP A 197 -4.55 11.64 4.12
C TRP A 197 -5.65 11.81 3.06
N ALA A 198 -6.79 11.16 3.19
CA ALA A 198 -7.93 11.34 2.28
C ALA A 198 -8.43 12.79 2.27
N LYS A 199 -8.57 13.39 3.46
CA LYS A 199 -8.95 14.81 3.60
C LYS A 199 -7.94 15.74 2.94
N GLN A 200 -6.65 15.51 3.22
CA GLN A 200 -5.55 16.28 2.60
C GLN A 200 -5.54 16.17 1.08
N GLN A 201 -5.86 14.99 0.51
CA GLN A 201 -5.93 14.82 -0.94
C GLN A 201 -7.14 15.56 -1.53
N LEU A 202 -8.30 15.52 -0.87
CA LEU A 202 -9.50 16.25 -1.28
C LEU A 202 -9.23 17.76 -1.30
N GLU A 203 -8.65 18.32 -0.25
CA GLU A 203 -8.32 19.74 -0.14
C GLU A 203 -7.36 20.22 -1.23
N LYS A 204 -6.37 19.38 -1.61
CA LYS A 204 -5.38 19.68 -2.65
C LYS A 204 -5.91 19.51 -4.08
N THR A 205 -7.12 19.02 -4.25
CA THR A 205 -7.68 18.75 -5.58
C THR A 205 -8.55 19.93 -6.02
N PRO A 206 -8.26 20.59 -7.18
CA PRO A 206 -9.07 21.68 -7.68
C PRO A 206 -10.55 21.30 -7.83
N ALA A 207 -11.45 22.28 -7.69
CA ALA A 207 -12.88 22.07 -7.86
C ALA A 207 -13.29 21.88 -9.34
N GLN A 208 -12.45 22.36 -10.24
CA GLN A 208 -12.61 22.26 -11.70
C GLN A 208 -11.28 21.93 -12.37
#